data_76feb0c80f34aca6ae4651d8370dfcae
#
_entry.id   76feb0c80f34aca6ae4651d8370dfcae
#
_cell.length_a   1.000
_cell.length_b   1.000
_cell.length_c   1.000
_cell.angle_alpha   90.00
_cell.angle_beta   90.00
_cell.angle_gamma   90.00
#
_symmetry.space_group_name_H-M   'P 1'
#
loop_
_entity.id
_entity.type
_entity.pdbx_description
1 polymer ?
#
loop_
_entity_poly.entity_id
_entity_poly.type
_entity_poly.pdbx_seq_one_letter_code
_entity_poly.pdbx_strand_id
1 'polypeptide(L)'
;MNILSLVQTALELGLICSLTVLALFLSYSMLNVCDLSTDGCFTLGAAVGATVAIAGHPYLAILAAMAAGVLSGFITALLQTKMGIDSLLAGIIVNTGLYSINIAVMGGSSLLNMNKTETVFTKARALLQGTVLTEQYKLLVAVIAVAAVVVFLTLFLRTRLGLAIRATGDNPDMVRSSSINPAFTTIVGLCVANAFTGLSGCLLAQSQKSVSIDIGTGMVTIALASLLMGQVLLGKGSIFKRAMGMVVGAFAFRLVYTIALRLDMPAFMLKLVSSVIVVLAIATPYFKKQLPMLRRRMAARKEARRYAED
;
A
#
# COMPACT_ATOMS: atom_id res chain seq x y z
N MET A 1 -5.19 22.23 -18.37
CA MET A 1 -4.15 21.52 -17.59
C MET A 1 -3.45 20.56 -18.54
N ASN A 2 -2.13 20.66 -18.70
CA ASN A 2 -1.36 19.90 -19.68
C ASN A 2 -1.30 18.42 -19.28
N ILE A 3 -1.23 17.50 -20.27
CA ILE A 3 -1.06 16.05 -20.03
C ILE A 3 0.13 15.77 -19.09
N LEU A 4 1.18 16.57 -19.21
CA LEU A 4 2.38 16.50 -18.39
C LEU A 4 2.08 16.72 -16.90
N SER A 5 1.28 17.72 -16.53
CA SER A 5 0.91 18.00 -15.14
C SER A 5 0.02 16.91 -14.54
N LEU A 6 -0.81 16.25 -15.36
CA LEU A 6 -1.62 15.11 -14.95
C LEU A 6 -0.74 13.90 -14.63
N VAL A 7 0.21 13.58 -15.50
CA VAL A 7 1.16 12.46 -15.26
C VAL A 7 2.02 12.74 -14.03
N GLN A 8 2.46 13.99 -13.84
CA GLN A 8 3.23 14.38 -12.66
C GLN A 8 2.43 14.17 -11.37
N THR A 9 1.17 14.65 -11.31
CA THR A 9 0.32 14.45 -10.14
C THR A 9 0.05 12.97 -9.87
N ALA A 10 -0.17 12.17 -10.92
CA ALA A 10 -0.36 10.74 -10.80
C ALA A 10 0.91 10.04 -10.27
N LEU A 11 2.10 10.49 -10.69
CA LEU A 11 3.39 10.01 -10.20
C LEU A 11 3.59 10.34 -8.72
N GLU A 12 3.38 11.60 -8.33
CA GLU A 12 3.55 12.05 -6.94
C GLU A 12 2.66 11.23 -5.97
N LEU A 13 1.37 11.17 -6.27
CA LEU A 13 0.41 10.42 -5.45
C LEU A 13 0.61 8.91 -5.55
N GLY A 14 0.95 8.40 -6.72
CA GLY A 14 1.25 6.99 -6.94
C GLY A 14 2.45 6.52 -6.15
N LEU A 15 3.52 7.30 -6.08
CA LEU A 15 4.70 7.00 -5.28
C LEU A 15 4.39 7.01 -3.78
N ILE A 16 3.66 7.99 -3.27
CA ILE A 16 3.28 8.02 -1.85
C ILE A 16 2.41 6.80 -1.50
N CYS A 17 1.40 6.48 -2.31
CA CYS A 17 0.55 5.31 -2.10
C CYS A 17 1.31 3.98 -2.28
N SER A 18 2.40 3.96 -3.07
CA SER A 18 3.21 2.75 -3.25
C SER A 18 3.84 2.24 -1.95
N LEU A 19 4.03 3.10 -0.95
CA LEU A 19 4.51 2.70 0.37
C LEU A 19 3.50 1.76 1.07
N THR A 20 2.19 2.05 0.98
CA THR A 20 1.14 1.14 1.47
C THR A 20 1.09 -0.15 0.64
N VAL A 21 1.34 -0.07 -0.68
CA VAL A 21 1.42 -1.27 -1.52
C VAL A 21 2.60 -2.16 -1.11
N LEU A 22 3.76 -1.56 -0.77
CA LEU A 22 4.93 -2.27 -0.23
C LEU A 22 4.65 -2.85 1.17
N ALA A 23 3.85 -2.17 1.99
CA ALA A 23 3.37 -2.71 3.27
C ALA A 23 2.54 -3.98 3.07
N LEU A 24 1.55 -3.93 2.17
CA LEU A 24 0.75 -5.11 1.81
C LEU A 24 1.55 -6.18 1.07
N PHE A 25 2.57 -5.81 0.31
CA PHE A 25 3.49 -6.79 -0.25
C PHE A 25 4.17 -7.61 0.84
N LEU A 26 4.55 -7.00 1.96
CA LEU A 26 5.13 -7.72 3.10
C LEU A 26 4.08 -8.56 3.83
N SER A 27 2.91 -8.02 4.18
CA SER A 27 1.89 -8.73 4.94
C SER A 27 1.16 -9.79 4.09
N TYR A 28 0.67 -9.42 2.91
CA TYR A 28 -0.14 -10.29 2.07
C TYR A 28 0.70 -11.26 1.22
N SER A 29 1.77 -10.75 0.54
CA SER A 29 2.52 -11.56 -0.41
C SER A 29 3.68 -12.35 0.20
N MET A 30 4.24 -11.90 1.35
CA MET A 30 5.36 -12.56 2.01
C MET A 30 4.93 -13.35 3.24
N LEU A 31 4.02 -12.82 4.05
CA LEU A 31 3.54 -13.44 5.29
C LEU A 31 2.22 -14.19 5.10
N ASN A 32 1.55 -14.02 3.95
CA ASN A 32 0.24 -14.59 3.62
C ASN A 32 -0.86 -14.24 4.64
N VAL A 33 -0.79 -13.02 5.20
CA VAL A 33 -1.76 -12.46 6.14
C VAL A 33 -2.48 -11.30 5.50
N CYS A 34 -3.80 -11.36 5.44
CA CYS A 34 -4.63 -10.26 4.95
C CYS A 34 -4.94 -9.30 6.10
N ASP A 35 -4.26 -8.15 6.13
CA ASP A 35 -4.43 -7.14 7.17
C ASP A 35 -5.41 -6.05 6.73
N LEU A 36 -6.63 -6.10 7.25
CA LEU A 36 -7.66 -5.09 7.02
C LEU A 36 -7.54 -3.89 7.97
N SER A 37 -6.61 -3.91 8.94
CA SER A 37 -6.34 -2.74 9.79
C SER A 37 -5.62 -1.61 9.05
N THR A 38 -5.14 -1.88 7.85
CA THR A 38 -4.38 -0.95 6.99
C THR A 38 -5.11 0.37 6.75
N ASP A 39 -6.44 0.37 6.54
CA ASP A 39 -7.23 1.59 6.33
C ASP A 39 -7.17 2.51 7.56
N GLY A 40 -7.43 1.96 8.76
CA GLY A 40 -7.35 2.69 10.02
C GLY A 40 -5.92 3.11 10.37
N CYS A 41 -4.94 2.25 10.11
CA CYS A 41 -3.53 2.53 10.33
C CYS A 41 -3.01 3.64 9.41
N PHE A 42 -3.45 3.68 8.16
CA PHE A 42 -3.14 4.77 7.23
C PHE A 42 -3.65 6.11 7.75
N THR A 43 -4.92 6.14 8.21
CA THR A 43 -5.53 7.32 8.82
C THR A 43 -4.82 7.70 10.11
N LEU A 44 -4.41 6.72 10.95
CA LEU A 44 -3.63 6.96 12.16
C LEU A 44 -2.30 7.64 11.85
N GLY A 45 -1.57 7.13 10.86
CA GLY A 45 -0.32 7.71 10.40
C GLY A 45 -0.50 9.14 9.88
N ALA A 46 -1.60 9.40 9.15
CA ALA A 46 -1.97 10.73 8.70
C ALA A 46 -2.29 11.68 9.86
N ALA A 47 -3.11 11.24 10.82
CA ALA A 47 -3.53 12.02 11.99
C ALA A 47 -2.35 12.36 12.92
N VAL A 48 -1.56 11.35 13.33
CA VAL A 48 -0.37 11.54 14.17
C VAL A 48 0.67 12.40 13.45
N GLY A 49 0.91 12.13 12.17
CA GLY A 49 1.83 12.91 11.36
C GLY A 49 1.41 14.38 11.24
N ALA A 50 0.12 14.64 11.08
CA ALA A 50 -0.42 15.99 11.01
C ALA A 50 -0.30 16.72 12.34
N THR A 51 -0.70 16.11 13.46
CA THR A 51 -0.63 16.73 14.80
C THR A 51 0.79 17.08 15.18
N VAL A 52 1.77 16.19 14.97
CA VAL A 52 3.17 16.45 15.27
C VAL A 52 3.78 17.51 14.32
N ALA A 53 3.36 17.54 13.06
CA ALA A 53 3.79 18.59 12.14
C ALA A 53 3.23 19.96 12.53
N ILE A 54 1.96 20.03 12.97
CA ILE A 54 1.35 21.26 13.50
C ILE A 54 2.09 21.77 14.75
N ALA A 55 2.62 20.86 15.58
CA ALA A 55 3.48 21.21 16.72
C ALA A 55 4.88 21.74 16.30
N GLY A 56 5.16 21.89 15.00
CA GLY A 56 6.40 22.48 14.49
C GLY A 56 7.51 21.47 14.16
N HIS A 57 7.26 20.18 14.24
CA HIS A 57 8.29 19.13 14.06
C HIS A 57 7.97 18.20 12.87
N PRO A 58 8.07 18.66 11.60
CA PRO A 58 7.66 17.88 10.43
C PRO A 58 8.49 16.59 10.19
N TYR A 59 9.76 16.56 10.59
CA TYR A 59 10.60 15.36 10.49
C TYR A 59 10.28 14.33 11.58
N LEU A 60 10.04 14.78 12.81
CA LEU A 60 9.58 13.91 13.88
C LEU A 60 8.20 13.33 13.59
N ALA A 61 7.36 14.03 12.84
CA ALA A 61 6.06 13.55 12.39
C ALA A 61 6.16 12.22 11.63
N ILE A 62 7.20 12.04 10.80
CA ILE A 62 7.44 10.80 10.06
C ILE A 62 7.72 9.65 11.03
N LEU A 63 8.63 9.85 11.99
CA LEU A 63 8.98 8.82 12.97
C LEU A 63 7.81 8.49 13.89
N ALA A 64 7.07 9.51 14.34
CA ALA A 64 5.88 9.32 15.16
C ALA A 64 4.77 8.53 14.43
N ALA A 65 4.53 8.84 13.15
CA ALA A 65 3.58 8.12 12.34
C ALA A 65 3.98 6.65 12.11
N MET A 66 5.27 6.39 11.87
CA MET A 66 5.79 5.02 11.77
C MET A 66 5.64 4.28 13.10
N ALA A 67 5.96 4.90 14.23
CA ALA A 67 5.79 4.31 15.56
C ALA A 67 4.30 3.99 15.86
N ALA A 68 3.39 4.90 15.52
CA ALA A 68 1.96 4.67 15.64
C ALA A 68 1.50 3.49 14.76
N GLY A 69 2.02 3.38 13.54
CA GLY A 69 1.80 2.23 12.66
C GLY A 69 2.31 0.93 13.26
N VAL A 70 3.53 0.91 13.84
CA VAL A 70 4.06 -0.26 14.56
C VAL A 70 3.13 -0.69 15.68
N LEU A 71 2.63 0.23 16.49
CA LEU A 71 1.69 -0.07 17.58
C LEU A 71 0.39 -0.67 17.06
N SER A 72 -0.18 -0.13 15.99
CA SER A 72 -1.36 -0.70 15.34
C SER A 72 -1.10 -2.12 14.85
N GLY A 73 0.00 -2.34 14.13
CA GLY A 73 0.39 -3.66 13.64
C GLY A 73 0.67 -4.66 14.76
N PHE A 74 1.26 -4.20 15.88
CA PHE A 74 1.49 -5.02 17.04
C PHE A 74 0.18 -5.50 17.69
N ILE A 75 -0.82 -4.61 17.84
CA ILE A 75 -2.13 -4.98 18.39
C ILE A 75 -2.82 -6.00 17.46
N THR A 76 -2.84 -5.74 16.15
CA THR A 76 -3.41 -6.68 15.17
C THR A 76 -2.73 -8.04 15.24
N ALA A 77 -1.41 -8.08 15.31
CA ALA A 77 -0.63 -9.31 15.40
C ALA A 77 -0.85 -10.06 16.71
N LEU A 78 -1.02 -9.36 17.85
CA LEU A 78 -1.34 -9.96 19.12
C LEU A 78 -2.70 -10.67 19.09
N LEU A 79 -3.72 -10.03 18.52
CA LEU A 79 -5.05 -10.64 18.37
C LEU A 79 -4.97 -11.92 17.55
N GLN A 80 -4.20 -11.94 16.47
CA GLN A 80 -4.03 -13.12 15.62
C GLN A 80 -3.22 -14.23 16.30
N THR A 81 -2.07 -13.88 16.90
CA THR A 81 -1.10 -14.89 17.34
C THR A 81 -1.32 -15.38 18.76
N LYS A 82 -1.83 -14.53 19.66
CA LYS A 82 -2.05 -14.87 21.09
C LYS A 82 -3.49 -15.26 21.38
N MET A 83 -4.45 -14.58 20.73
CA MET A 83 -5.87 -14.87 20.94
C MET A 83 -6.42 -15.85 19.89
N GLY A 84 -5.64 -16.19 18.84
CA GLY A 84 -6.07 -17.12 17.80
C GLY A 84 -7.20 -16.60 16.91
N ILE A 85 -7.39 -15.27 16.86
CA ILE A 85 -8.43 -14.65 16.05
C ILE A 85 -8.00 -14.69 14.59
N ASP A 86 -8.92 -14.99 13.69
CA ASP A 86 -8.69 -14.95 12.25
C ASP A 86 -8.16 -13.57 11.79
N SER A 87 -7.27 -13.56 10.80
CA SER A 87 -6.58 -12.34 10.35
C SER A 87 -7.54 -11.26 9.85
N LEU A 88 -8.60 -11.66 9.13
CA LEU A 88 -9.61 -10.72 8.63
C LEU A 88 -10.36 -10.08 9.78
N LEU A 89 -10.81 -10.90 10.75
CA LEU A 89 -11.57 -10.44 11.89
C LEU A 89 -10.73 -9.53 12.81
N ALA A 90 -9.48 -9.91 13.08
CA ALA A 90 -8.54 -9.09 13.86
C ALA A 90 -8.33 -7.72 13.21
N GLY A 91 -8.14 -7.69 11.87
CA GLY A 91 -8.00 -6.45 11.10
C GLY A 91 -9.24 -5.55 11.19
N ILE A 92 -10.45 -6.11 11.08
CA ILE A 92 -11.71 -5.35 11.20
C ILE A 92 -11.87 -4.76 12.61
N ILE A 93 -11.60 -5.54 13.65
CA ILE A 93 -11.69 -5.09 15.06
C ILE A 93 -10.74 -3.90 15.28
N VAL A 94 -9.48 -4.04 14.88
CA VAL A 94 -8.48 -2.99 15.04
C VAL A 94 -8.85 -1.75 14.21
N ASN A 95 -9.27 -1.92 12.97
CA ASN A 95 -9.71 -0.81 12.11
C ASN A 95 -10.85 0.00 12.74
N THR A 96 -11.84 -0.69 13.33
CA THR A 96 -12.97 -0.05 14.02
C THR A 96 -12.51 0.70 15.28
N GLY A 97 -11.60 0.12 16.06
CA GLY A 97 -11.02 0.78 17.23
C GLY A 97 -10.18 2.00 16.87
N LEU A 98 -9.40 1.90 15.80
CA LEU A 98 -8.56 2.98 15.29
C LEU A 98 -9.39 4.20 14.83
N TYR A 99 -10.62 4.01 14.36
CA TYR A 99 -11.50 5.13 14.00
C TYR A 99 -11.67 6.13 15.16
N SER A 100 -11.97 5.64 16.36
CA SER A 100 -12.13 6.47 17.55
C SER A 100 -10.79 7.10 18.00
N ILE A 101 -9.70 6.33 17.93
CA ILE A 101 -8.35 6.81 18.26
C ILE A 101 -7.94 7.93 17.29
N ASN A 102 -8.21 7.77 16.01
CA ASN A 102 -7.90 8.77 14.98
C ASN A 102 -8.63 10.09 15.25
N ILE A 103 -9.92 10.05 15.57
CA ILE A 103 -10.69 11.26 15.96
C ILE A 103 -10.09 11.89 17.22
N ALA A 104 -9.74 11.10 18.22
CA ALA A 104 -9.13 11.61 19.45
C ALA A 104 -7.78 12.31 19.18
N VAL A 105 -6.92 11.70 18.36
CA VAL A 105 -5.64 12.30 17.94
C VAL A 105 -5.85 13.59 17.14
N MET A 106 -6.91 13.66 16.35
CA MET A 106 -7.29 14.87 15.58
C MET A 106 -8.00 15.94 16.44
N GLY A 107 -8.03 15.78 17.76
CA GLY A 107 -8.65 16.74 18.68
C GLY A 107 -10.17 16.77 18.64
N GLY A 108 -10.82 15.64 18.32
CA GLY A 108 -12.27 15.51 18.21
C GLY A 108 -12.86 15.99 16.89
N SER A 109 -12.03 16.41 15.94
CA SER A 109 -12.47 16.88 14.61
C SER A 109 -12.34 15.78 13.56
N SER A 110 -13.27 15.75 12.61
CA SER A 110 -13.18 14.84 11.44
C SER A 110 -12.26 15.37 10.32
N LEU A 111 -11.87 16.65 10.41
CA LEU A 111 -11.00 17.30 9.43
C LEU A 111 -9.94 18.14 10.12
N LEU A 112 -8.68 17.93 9.80
CA LEU A 112 -7.56 18.70 10.30
C LEU A 112 -6.89 19.46 9.13
N ASN A 113 -6.75 20.79 9.28
CA ASN A 113 -6.14 21.64 8.26
C ASN A 113 -4.73 22.05 8.66
N MET A 114 -3.76 21.87 7.72
CA MET A 114 -2.34 22.14 7.91
C MET A 114 -1.82 23.27 6.99
N ASN A 115 -2.68 24.11 6.44
CA ASN A 115 -2.29 25.12 5.44
C ASN A 115 -1.20 26.09 5.94
N LYS A 116 -1.20 26.40 7.24
CA LYS A 116 -0.22 27.30 7.87
C LYS A 116 1.01 26.56 8.44
N THR A 117 1.04 25.23 8.34
CA THR A 117 2.07 24.39 8.97
C THR A 117 3.22 24.15 8.01
N GLU A 118 4.43 24.20 8.51
CA GLU A 118 5.62 23.75 7.78
C GLU A 118 5.58 22.21 7.68
N THR A 119 5.64 21.71 6.47
CA THR A 119 5.70 20.29 6.15
C THR A 119 7.08 19.92 5.63
N VAL A 120 7.40 18.63 5.59
CA VAL A 120 8.64 18.16 4.94
C VAL A 120 8.72 18.64 3.49
N PHE A 121 7.57 18.69 2.80
CA PHE A 121 7.50 19.18 1.43
C PHE A 121 7.78 20.69 1.31
N THR A 122 7.29 21.51 2.26
CA THR A 122 7.59 22.96 2.26
C THR A 122 9.06 23.23 2.56
N LYS A 123 9.65 22.47 3.49
CA LYS A 123 11.10 22.57 3.79
C LYS A 123 11.94 22.09 2.61
N ALA A 124 11.56 21.00 1.94
CA ALA A 124 12.23 20.55 0.72
C ALA A 124 12.13 21.60 -0.40
N ARG A 125 10.97 22.25 -0.55
CA ARG A 125 10.81 23.36 -1.51
C ARG A 125 11.74 24.52 -1.19
N ALA A 126 11.89 24.92 0.09
CA ALA A 126 12.78 25.98 0.52
C ALA A 126 14.26 25.66 0.23
N LEU A 127 14.67 24.41 0.43
CA LEU A 127 16.02 23.94 0.13
C LEU A 127 16.34 23.91 -1.37
N LEU A 128 15.33 23.69 -2.20
CA LEU A 128 15.47 23.59 -3.66
C LEU A 128 15.24 24.94 -4.38
N GLN A 129 15.00 26.03 -3.63
CA GLN A 129 14.87 27.37 -4.22
C GLN A 129 16.13 27.75 -4.99
N GLY A 130 15.93 28.09 -6.28
CA GLY A 130 17.04 28.43 -7.18
C GLY A 130 17.55 27.29 -8.06
N THR A 131 16.99 26.08 -7.93
CA THR A 131 17.32 24.93 -8.78
C THR A 131 16.16 24.63 -9.75
N VAL A 132 16.45 24.08 -10.92
CA VAL A 132 15.45 23.65 -11.92
C VAL A 132 14.41 22.64 -11.34
N LEU A 133 14.74 21.99 -10.23
CA LEU A 133 13.93 21.00 -9.53
C LEU A 133 12.89 21.62 -8.56
N THR A 134 12.81 22.97 -8.46
CA THR A 134 11.89 23.65 -7.54
C THR A 134 10.41 23.32 -7.80
N GLU A 135 10.03 22.98 -9.03
CA GLU A 135 8.66 22.59 -9.36
C GLU A 135 8.37 21.11 -9.04
N GLN A 136 9.42 20.28 -8.93
CA GLN A 136 9.30 18.83 -8.74
C GLN A 136 9.65 18.36 -7.31
N TYR A 137 9.68 19.29 -6.33
CA TYR A 137 10.06 18.97 -4.95
C TYR A 137 9.22 17.85 -4.31
N LYS A 138 7.92 17.76 -4.63
CA LYS A 138 7.04 16.70 -4.12
C LYS A 138 7.45 15.33 -4.66
N LEU A 139 7.70 15.26 -5.94
CA LEU A 139 8.16 14.04 -6.61
C LEU A 139 9.49 13.57 -6.04
N LEU A 140 10.43 14.47 -5.80
CA LEU A 140 11.74 14.16 -5.26
C LEU A 140 11.65 13.56 -3.85
N VAL A 141 10.87 14.19 -2.96
CA VAL A 141 10.62 13.66 -1.61
C VAL A 141 9.98 12.29 -1.67
N ALA A 142 8.96 12.10 -2.54
CA ALA A 142 8.29 10.81 -2.68
C ALA A 142 9.25 9.73 -3.23
N VAL A 143 10.09 10.04 -4.21
CA VAL A 143 11.09 9.10 -4.76
C VAL A 143 12.10 8.70 -3.67
N ILE A 144 12.61 9.65 -2.89
CA ILE A 144 13.56 9.35 -1.79
C ILE A 144 12.90 8.43 -0.76
N ALA A 145 11.66 8.72 -0.35
CA ALA A 145 10.94 7.90 0.61
C ALA A 145 10.71 6.47 0.09
N VAL A 146 10.25 6.33 -1.16
CA VAL A 146 10.04 5.03 -1.79
C VAL A 146 11.35 4.26 -1.95
N ALA A 147 12.41 4.92 -2.44
CA ALA A 147 13.73 4.31 -2.58
C ALA A 147 14.26 3.79 -1.24
N ALA A 148 14.15 4.60 -0.16
CA ALA A 148 14.55 4.19 1.17
C ALA A 148 13.78 2.95 1.64
N VAL A 149 12.46 2.92 1.47
CA VAL A 149 11.61 1.77 1.87
C VAL A 149 11.89 0.54 1.00
N VAL A 150 12.07 0.68 -0.30
CA VAL A 150 12.41 -0.45 -1.21
C VAL A 150 13.76 -1.05 -0.85
N VAL A 151 14.76 -0.21 -0.59
CA VAL A 151 16.09 -0.67 -0.15
C VAL A 151 15.99 -1.37 1.20
N PHE A 152 15.35 -0.73 2.19
CA PHE A 152 15.14 -1.32 3.51
C PHE A 152 14.42 -2.69 3.40
N LEU A 153 13.30 -2.75 2.69
CA LEU A 153 12.52 -3.97 2.53
C LEU A 153 13.31 -5.08 1.85
N THR A 154 14.09 -4.73 0.81
CA THR A 154 14.93 -5.69 0.10
C THR A 154 16.03 -6.26 0.99
N LEU A 155 16.70 -5.41 1.78
CA LEU A 155 17.70 -5.83 2.73
C LEU A 155 17.07 -6.62 3.89
N PHE A 156 15.98 -6.14 4.46
CA PHE A 156 15.24 -6.79 5.55
C PHE A 156 14.80 -8.21 5.17
N LEU A 157 14.20 -8.40 3.99
CA LEU A 157 13.75 -9.70 3.52
C LEU A 157 14.90 -10.68 3.17
N ARG A 158 16.14 -10.19 3.08
CA ARG A 158 17.35 -11.03 2.95
C ARG A 158 17.96 -11.43 4.28
N THR A 159 17.56 -10.80 5.39
CA THR A 159 18.02 -11.17 6.74
C THR A 159 17.44 -12.51 7.18
N ARG A 160 17.99 -13.09 8.26
CA ARG A 160 17.46 -14.32 8.88
C ARG A 160 15.99 -14.16 9.29
N LEU A 161 15.62 -12.98 9.84
CA LEU A 161 14.22 -12.65 10.17
C LEU A 161 13.32 -12.58 8.94
N GLY A 162 13.78 -11.91 7.88
CA GLY A 162 13.01 -11.82 6.63
C GLY A 162 12.82 -13.18 5.96
N LEU A 163 13.82 -14.06 6.00
CA LEU A 163 13.69 -15.43 5.54
C LEU A 163 12.69 -16.22 6.38
N ALA A 164 12.72 -16.07 7.72
CA ALA A 164 11.78 -16.70 8.64
C ALA A 164 10.34 -16.21 8.40
N ILE A 165 10.13 -14.91 8.15
CA ILE A 165 8.83 -14.33 7.81
C ILE A 165 8.28 -14.97 6.53
N ARG A 166 9.08 -15.09 5.49
CA ARG A 166 8.68 -15.71 4.22
C ARG A 166 8.36 -17.19 4.40
N ALA A 167 9.21 -17.92 5.12
CA ALA A 167 8.97 -19.33 5.43
C ALA A 167 7.67 -19.52 6.23
N THR A 168 7.37 -18.61 7.17
CA THR A 168 6.11 -18.62 7.95
C THR A 168 4.90 -18.40 7.05
N GLY A 169 5.00 -17.51 6.06
CA GLY A 169 3.92 -17.30 5.09
C GLY A 169 3.68 -18.48 4.16
N ASP A 170 4.75 -19.22 3.81
CA ASP A 170 4.65 -20.42 2.97
C ASP A 170 4.08 -21.63 3.78
N ASN A 171 4.61 -21.89 4.97
CA ASN A 171 4.13 -22.99 5.82
C ASN A 171 4.52 -22.79 7.31
N PRO A 172 3.60 -22.33 8.15
CA PRO A 172 3.87 -22.05 9.57
C PRO A 172 4.22 -23.32 10.38
N ASP A 173 3.69 -24.49 10.02
CA ASP A 173 3.98 -25.73 10.74
C ASP A 173 5.40 -26.24 10.48
N MET A 174 5.88 -26.09 9.24
CA MET A 174 7.28 -26.37 8.90
C MET A 174 8.24 -25.45 9.67
N VAL A 175 7.90 -24.18 9.80
CA VAL A 175 8.71 -23.18 10.54
C VAL A 175 8.77 -23.53 12.03
N ARG A 176 7.66 -23.99 12.61
CA ARG A 176 7.59 -24.45 14.00
C ARG A 176 8.46 -25.66 14.24
N SER A 177 8.47 -26.64 13.33
CA SER A 177 9.33 -27.82 13.41
C SER A 177 10.82 -27.48 13.28
N SER A 178 11.15 -26.36 12.65
CA SER A 178 12.51 -25.81 12.52
C SER A 178 12.93 -24.91 13.70
N SER A 179 12.25 -25.01 14.85
CA SER A 179 12.51 -24.25 16.09
C SER A 179 12.38 -22.71 15.94
N ILE A 180 11.69 -22.25 14.91
CA ILE A 180 11.37 -20.83 14.74
C ILE A 180 9.93 -20.59 15.23
N ASN A 181 9.72 -19.51 15.98
CA ASN A 181 8.39 -19.16 16.49
C ASN A 181 7.57 -18.38 15.42
N PRO A 182 6.52 -19.00 14.81
CA PRO A 182 5.71 -18.32 13.78
C PRO A 182 4.96 -17.11 14.33
N ALA A 183 4.59 -17.09 15.61
CA ALA A 183 3.93 -15.93 16.21
C ALA A 183 4.85 -14.71 16.25
N PHE A 184 6.12 -14.91 16.60
CA PHE A 184 7.11 -13.82 16.59
C PHE A 184 7.34 -13.25 15.19
N THR A 185 7.50 -14.11 14.18
CA THR A 185 7.70 -13.69 12.79
C THR A 185 6.49 -12.93 12.24
N THR A 186 5.27 -13.36 12.59
CA THR A 186 4.03 -12.67 12.23
C THR A 186 3.94 -11.31 12.89
N ILE A 187 4.25 -11.20 14.19
CA ILE A 187 4.25 -9.91 14.92
C ILE A 187 5.23 -8.93 14.26
N VAL A 188 6.48 -9.35 14.03
CA VAL A 188 7.48 -8.48 13.41
C VAL A 188 7.08 -8.08 12.00
N GLY A 189 6.56 -9.02 11.20
CA GLY A 189 6.12 -8.75 9.83
C GLY A 189 5.00 -7.72 9.77
N LEU A 190 3.98 -7.85 10.61
CA LEU A 190 2.86 -6.89 10.67
C LEU A 190 3.27 -5.54 11.24
N CYS A 191 4.17 -5.49 12.24
CA CYS A 191 4.71 -4.24 12.76
C CYS A 191 5.45 -3.45 11.67
N VAL A 192 6.31 -4.11 10.90
CA VAL A 192 7.05 -3.46 9.80
C VAL A 192 6.13 -3.03 8.67
N ALA A 193 5.14 -3.86 8.30
CA ALA A 193 4.16 -3.52 7.28
C ALA A 193 3.36 -2.27 7.67
N ASN A 194 2.82 -2.25 8.89
CA ASN A 194 2.02 -1.13 9.37
C ASN A 194 2.85 0.15 9.63
N ALA A 195 4.16 0.03 9.91
CA ALA A 195 5.07 1.18 9.93
C ALA A 195 5.11 1.90 8.56
N PHE A 196 5.17 1.15 7.46
CA PHE A 196 5.15 1.74 6.11
C PHE A 196 3.78 2.30 5.74
N THR A 197 2.70 1.67 6.22
CA THR A 197 1.35 2.21 6.07
C THR A 197 1.20 3.55 6.78
N GLY A 198 1.66 3.67 8.03
CA GLY A 198 1.67 4.92 8.78
C GLY A 198 2.54 6.00 8.12
N LEU A 199 3.70 5.62 7.59
CA LEU A 199 4.56 6.51 6.80
C LEU A 199 3.84 7.05 5.57
N SER A 200 3.15 6.19 4.83
CA SER A 200 2.39 6.57 3.63
C SER A 200 1.29 7.58 3.98
N GLY A 201 0.51 7.31 5.04
CA GLY A 201 -0.52 8.22 5.54
C GLY A 201 0.03 9.59 5.92
N CYS A 202 1.13 9.63 6.66
CA CYS A 202 1.82 10.86 7.07
C CYS A 202 2.28 11.68 5.85
N LEU A 203 2.93 11.06 4.88
CA LEU A 203 3.41 11.74 3.69
C LEU A 203 2.25 12.26 2.82
N LEU A 204 1.16 11.49 2.70
CA LEU A 204 -0.02 11.96 1.98
C LEU A 204 -0.63 13.18 2.66
N ALA A 205 -0.83 13.13 3.99
CA ALA A 205 -1.34 14.24 4.79
C ALA A 205 -0.51 15.52 4.62
N GLN A 206 0.81 15.40 4.74
CA GLN A 206 1.72 16.52 4.56
C GLN A 206 1.75 17.06 3.12
N SER A 207 1.59 16.19 2.12
CA SER A 207 1.53 16.59 0.71
C SER A 207 0.25 17.36 0.37
N GLN A 208 -0.90 16.92 0.93
CA GLN A 208 -2.22 17.54 0.74
C GLN A 208 -2.48 18.71 1.69
N LYS A 209 -1.70 18.84 2.76
CA LYS A 209 -1.89 19.82 3.84
C LYS A 209 -3.28 19.74 4.51
N SER A 210 -3.89 18.59 4.47
CA SER A 210 -5.17 18.32 5.11
C SER A 210 -5.31 16.84 5.42
N VAL A 211 -6.01 16.52 6.51
CA VAL A 211 -6.34 15.14 6.90
C VAL A 211 -7.84 15.10 7.18
N SER A 212 -8.52 14.15 6.55
CA SER A 212 -9.89 13.78 6.93
C SER A 212 -9.87 12.39 7.56
N ILE A 213 -10.87 12.11 8.38
CA ILE A 213 -11.02 10.80 9.02
C ILE A 213 -11.18 9.67 7.99
N ASP A 214 -11.72 9.98 6.81
CA ASP A 214 -11.98 9.03 5.74
C ASP A 214 -10.80 8.87 4.76
N ILE A 215 -9.64 9.52 5.03
CA ILE A 215 -8.49 9.51 4.10
C ILE A 215 -7.95 8.10 3.82
N GLY A 216 -8.09 7.19 4.78
CA GLY A 216 -7.67 5.78 4.66
C GLY A 216 -8.76 4.86 4.10
N THR A 217 -9.99 5.32 3.97
CA THR A 217 -11.11 4.45 3.57
C THR A 217 -10.92 3.90 2.16
N GLY A 218 -10.80 2.58 2.04
CA GLY A 218 -10.58 1.89 0.78
C GLY A 218 -9.12 1.83 0.32
N MET A 219 -8.16 2.24 1.14
CA MET A 219 -6.73 2.14 0.82
C MET A 219 -6.27 0.69 0.67
N VAL A 220 -6.82 -0.24 1.47
CA VAL A 220 -6.57 -1.69 1.30
C VAL A 220 -6.94 -2.13 -0.11
N THR A 221 -8.12 -1.75 -0.59
CA THR A 221 -8.61 -2.14 -1.92
C THR A 221 -7.70 -1.59 -3.03
N ILE A 222 -7.34 -0.32 -2.94
CA ILE A 222 -6.42 0.34 -3.88
C ILE A 222 -5.05 -0.32 -3.86
N ALA A 223 -4.54 -0.61 -2.68
CA ALA A 223 -3.22 -1.18 -2.52
C ALA A 223 -3.17 -2.66 -2.97
N LEU A 224 -4.22 -3.45 -2.72
CA LEU A 224 -4.32 -4.82 -3.25
C LEU A 224 -4.43 -4.83 -4.78
N ALA A 225 -5.22 -3.93 -5.38
CA ALA A 225 -5.30 -3.79 -6.83
C ALA A 225 -3.93 -3.46 -7.44
N SER A 226 -3.25 -2.48 -6.85
CA SER A 226 -1.90 -2.07 -7.28
C SER A 226 -0.89 -3.20 -7.13
N LEU A 227 -0.98 -3.97 -6.04
CA LEU A 227 -0.15 -5.14 -5.77
C LEU A 227 -0.36 -6.22 -6.84
N LEU A 228 -1.61 -6.56 -7.15
CA LEU A 228 -1.93 -7.55 -8.18
C LEU A 228 -1.47 -7.09 -9.57
N MET A 229 -1.67 -5.81 -9.93
CA MET A 229 -1.12 -5.24 -11.15
C MET A 229 0.41 -5.35 -11.18
N GLY A 230 1.09 -5.01 -10.09
CA GLY A 230 2.53 -5.11 -9.97
C GLY A 230 3.04 -6.55 -10.10
N GLN A 231 2.34 -7.53 -9.53
CA GLN A 231 2.65 -8.95 -9.67
C GLN A 231 2.50 -9.44 -11.12
N VAL A 232 1.50 -8.96 -11.84
CA VAL A 232 1.30 -9.32 -13.27
C VAL A 232 2.42 -8.77 -14.14
N LEU A 233 2.90 -7.55 -13.85
CA LEU A 233 3.92 -6.86 -14.64
C LEU A 233 5.33 -7.39 -14.36
N LEU A 234 5.73 -7.50 -13.10
CA LEU A 234 7.10 -7.81 -12.67
C LEU A 234 7.17 -8.88 -11.57
N GLY A 235 6.13 -9.70 -11.42
CA GLY A 235 5.98 -10.63 -10.29
C GLY A 235 6.97 -11.81 -10.24
N LYS A 236 7.76 -12.05 -11.29
CA LYS A 236 8.76 -13.13 -11.35
C LYS A 236 10.17 -12.57 -11.20
N GLY A 237 10.94 -13.08 -10.25
CA GLY A 237 12.34 -12.71 -10.08
C GLY A 237 12.75 -12.39 -8.64
N SER A 238 13.81 -11.61 -8.48
CA SER A 238 14.35 -11.23 -7.17
C SER A 238 13.37 -10.35 -6.38
N ILE A 239 13.53 -10.33 -5.04
CA ILE A 239 12.71 -9.50 -4.14
C ILE A 239 12.70 -8.03 -4.59
N PHE A 240 13.84 -7.51 -4.99
CA PHE A 240 13.96 -6.14 -5.51
C PHE A 240 13.08 -5.91 -6.75
N LYS A 241 13.11 -6.83 -7.73
CA LYS A 241 12.26 -6.73 -8.94
C LYS A 241 10.77 -6.77 -8.57
N ARG A 242 10.40 -7.63 -7.62
CA ARG A 242 9.03 -7.71 -7.13
C ARG A 242 8.60 -6.42 -6.42
N ALA A 243 9.45 -5.86 -5.54
CA ALA A 243 9.18 -4.58 -4.87
C ALA A 243 9.04 -3.42 -5.87
N MET A 244 9.92 -3.35 -6.89
CA MET A 244 9.78 -2.36 -7.97
C MET A 244 8.50 -2.58 -8.78
N GLY A 245 8.08 -3.83 -8.97
CA GLY A 245 6.79 -4.16 -9.58
C GLY A 245 5.61 -3.57 -8.82
N MET A 246 5.66 -3.57 -7.48
CA MET A 246 4.62 -2.96 -6.65
C MET A 246 4.55 -1.43 -6.85
N VAL A 247 5.70 -0.77 -6.95
CA VAL A 247 5.76 0.68 -7.21
C VAL A 247 5.18 1.01 -8.58
N VAL A 248 5.55 0.24 -9.61
CA VAL A 248 5.00 0.40 -10.97
C VAL A 248 3.49 0.11 -10.99
N GLY A 249 3.03 -0.90 -10.26
CA GLY A 249 1.61 -1.22 -10.13
C GLY A 249 0.82 -0.08 -9.46
N ALA A 250 1.36 0.52 -8.40
CA ALA A 250 0.77 1.68 -7.74
C ALA A 250 0.67 2.90 -8.67
N PHE A 251 1.71 3.15 -9.45
CA PHE A 251 1.69 4.21 -10.46
C PHE A 251 0.64 3.94 -11.54
N ALA A 252 0.60 2.73 -12.09
CA ALA A 252 -0.35 2.36 -13.13
C ALA A 252 -1.81 2.52 -12.64
N PHE A 253 -2.11 2.05 -11.41
CA PHE A 253 -3.42 2.23 -10.81
C PHE A 253 -3.77 3.72 -10.66
N ARG A 254 -2.84 4.51 -10.13
CA ARG A 254 -3.06 5.95 -9.89
C ARG A 254 -3.23 6.72 -11.20
N LEU A 255 -2.54 6.32 -12.26
CA LEU A 255 -2.68 6.91 -13.57
C LEU A 255 -4.10 6.69 -14.12
N VAL A 256 -4.63 5.46 -14.06
CA VAL A 256 -6.02 5.17 -14.48
C VAL A 256 -7.01 5.98 -13.65
N TYR A 257 -6.80 6.06 -12.33
CA TYR A 257 -7.64 6.85 -11.42
C TYR A 257 -7.63 8.35 -11.79
N THR A 258 -6.45 8.89 -12.10
CA THR A 258 -6.30 10.31 -12.47
C THR A 258 -6.93 10.61 -13.83
N ILE A 259 -6.86 9.66 -14.78
CA ILE A 259 -7.57 9.77 -16.07
C ILE A 259 -9.08 9.77 -15.87
N ALA A 260 -9.61 8.89 -15.00
CA ALA A 260 -11.03 8.85 -14.68
C ALA A 260 -11.54 10.17 -14.08
N LEU A 261 -10.76 10.78 -13.18
CA LEU A 261 -11.04 12.12 -12.66
C LEU A 261 -11.13 13.19 -13.76
N ARG A 262 -10.31 13.07 -14.81
CA ARG A 262 -10.29 14.03 -15.91
C ARG A 262 -11.49 13.92 -16.86
N LEU A 263 -12.18 12.79 -16.85
CA LEU A 263 -13.42 12.58 -17.62
C LEU A 263 -14.65 13.20 -16.92
N ASP A 264 -14.42 14.17 -16.02
CA ASP A 264 -15.45 14.85 -15.21
C ASP A 264 -16.35 13.88 -14.43
N MET A 265 -15.82 12.72 -14.06
CA MET A 265 -16.55 11.76 -13.23
C MET A 265 -16.73 12.34 -11.81
N PRO A 266 -17.96 12.33 -11.27
CA PRO A 266 -18.21 12.78 -9.92
C PRO A 266 -17.43 11.94 -8.91
N ALA A 267 -16.94 12.58 -7.84
CA ALA A 267 -16.03 11.97 -6.85
C ALA A 267 -16.57 10.68 -6.22
N PHE A 268 -17.90 10.54 -6.08
CA PHE A 268 -18.50 9.32 -5.54
C PHE A 268 -18.38 8.11 -6.48
N MET A 269 -18.28 8.33 -7.80
CA MET A 269 -18.08 7.24 -8.77
C MET A 269 -16.65 6.69 -8.79
N LEU A 270 -15.68 7.39 -8.22
CA LEU A 270 -14.28 6.94 -8.19
C LEU A 270 -14.11 5.64 -7.40
N LYS A 271 -14.93 5.40 -6.37
CA LYS A 271 -14.95 4.12 -5.64
C LYS A 271 -15.41 2.96 -6.54
N LEU A 272 -16.38 3.21 -7.42
CA LEU A 272 -16.84 2.23 -8.41
C LEU A 272 -15.75 1.94 -9.45
N VAL A 273 -15.08 2.98 -9.96
CA VAL A 273 -13.95 2.83 -10.90
C VAL A 273 -12.85 1.99 -10.26
N SER A 274 -12.48 2.28 -9.00
CA SER A 274 -11.50 1.50 -8.26
C SER A 274 -11.91 0.03 -8.16
N SER A 275 -13.17 -0.25 -7.84
CA SER A 275 -13.69 -1.62 -7.75
C SER A 275 -13.61 -2.36 -9.09
N VAL A 276 -13.98 -1.70 -10.20
CA VAL A 276 -13.88 -2.29 -11.54
C VAL A 276 -12.42 -2.60 -11.90
N ILE A 277 -11.48 -1.68 -11.60
CA ILE A 277 -10.06 -1.90 -11.84
C ILE A 277 -9.56 -3.12 -11.04
N VAL A 278 -9.98 -3.27 -9.78
CA VAL A 278 -9.64 -4.44 -8.94
C VAL A 278 -10.12 -5.73 -9.58
N VAL A 279 -11.39 -5.76 -10.01
CA VAL A 279 -11.97 -6.95 -10.68
C VAL A 279 -11.19 -7.29 -11.93
N LEU A 280 -10.85 -6.31 -12.77
CA LEU A 280 -10.06 -6.52 -13.98
C LEU A 280 -8.63 -7.01 -13.65
N ALA A 281 -8.00 -6.46 -12.60
CA ALA A 281 -6.67 -6.88 -12.16
C ALA A 281 -6.69 -8.35 -11.69
N ILE A 282 -7.70 -8.76 -10.90
CA ILE A 282 -7.87 -10.14 -10.43
C ILE A 282 -8.22 -11.09 -11.59
N ALA A 283 -9.05 -10.63 -12.53
CA ALA A 283 -9.47 -11.43 -13.68
C ALA A 283 -8.33 -11.70 -14.67
N THR A 284 -7.34 -10.79 -14.76
CA THR A 284 -6.22 -10.92 -15.72
C THR A 284 -5.43 -12.22 -15.58
N PRO A 285 -4.93 -12.66 -14.40
CA PRO A 285 -4.24 -13.93 -14.25
C PRO A 285 -5.15 -15.13 -14.48
N TYR A 286 -6.43 -15.03 -14.12
CA TYR A 286 -7.42 -16.08 -14.39
C TYR A 286 -7.61 -16.30 -15.89
N PHE A 287 -7.84 -15.23 -16.65
CA PHE A 287 -7.97 -15.31 -18.10
C PHE A 287 -6.68 -15.79 -18.78
N LYS A 288 -5.49 -15.34 -18.35
CA LYS A 288 -4.22 -15.84 -18.88
C LYS A 288 -4.06 -17.36 -18.70
N LYS A 289 -4.60 -17.93 -17.63
CA LYS A 289 -4.53 -19.38 -17.35
C LYS A 289 -5.58 -20.16 -18.13
N GLN A 290 -6.75 -19.59 -18.36
CA GLN A 290 -7.88 -20.25 -19.06
C GLN A 290 -7.81 -20.14 -20.60
N LEU A 291 -7.31 -19.01 -21.13
CA LEU A 291 -7.24 -18.78 -22.57
C LEU A 291 -6.53 -19.89 -23.37
N PRO A 292 -5.36 -20.42 -22.94
CA PRO A 292 -4.71 -21.51 -23.69
C PRO A 292 -5.52 -22.80 -23.63
N MET A 293 -6.25 -23.10 -22.56
CA MET A 293 -7.12 -24.26 -22.48
C MET A 293 -8.34 -24.12 -23.38
N LEU A 294 -8.95 -22.95 -23.43
CA LEU A 294 -10.07 -22.67 -24.34
C LEU A 294 -9.65 -22.74 -25.80
N ARG A 295 -8.48 -22.19 -26.14
CA ARG A 295 -7.91 -22.30 -27.50
C ARG A 295 -7.66 -23.76 -27.91
N ARG A 296 -7.10 -24.59 -27.02
CA ARG A 296 -6.89 -26.02 -27.28
C ARG A 296 -8.22 -26.76 -27.45
N ARG A 297 -9.24 -26.46 -26.63
CA ARG A 297 -10.58 -27.04 -26.77
C ARG A 297 -11.25 -26.64 -28.09
N MET A 298 -11.11 -25.38 -28.50
CA MET A 298 -11.65 -24.90 -29.79
C MET A 298 -10.92 -25.52 -30.98
N ALA A 299 -9.58 -25.68 -30.90
CA ALA A 299 -8.83 -26.36 -31.94
C ALA A 299 -9.23 -27.82 -32.07
N ALA A 300 -9.32 -28.57 -30.98
CA ALA A 300 -9.76 -29.96 -30.97
C ALA A 300 -11.19 -30.12 -31.49
N ARG A 301 -12.10 -29.19 -31.17
CA ARG A 301 -13.46 -29.21 -31.76
C ARG A 301 -13.47 -28.94 -33.26
N LYS A 302 -12.55 -28.09 -33.74
CA LYS A 302 -12.42 -27.79 -35.18
C LYS A 302 -11.86 -28.98 -35.96
N GLU A 303 -10.89 -29.69 -35.39
CA GLU A 303 -10.37 -30.94 -35.95
C GLU A 303 -11.44 -32.04 -35.96
N ALA A 304 -12.12 -32.26 -34.87
CA ALA A 304 -13.22 -33.25 -34.80
C ALA A 304 -14.36 -32.97 -35.79
N ARG A 305 -14.67 -31.71 -36.10
CA ARG A 305 -15.62 -31.38 -37.16
C ARG A 305 -15.09 -31.67 -38.55
N ARG A 306 -13.81 -31.45 -38.83
CA ARG A 306 -13.20 -31.81 -40.12
C ARG A 306 -13.24 -33.31 -40.38
N TYR A 307 -12.92 -34.13 -39.36
CA TYR A 307 -13.01 -35.60 -39.47
C TYR A 307 -14.44 -36.14 -39.55
N ALA A 308 -15.46 -35.36 -39.27
CA ALA A 308 -16.86 -35.75 -39.41
C ALA A 308 -17.48 -35.30 -40.76
N GLU A 309 -16.81 -34.45 -41.50
CA GLU A 309 -17.20 -33.95 -42.82
C GLU A 309 -16.46 -34.67 -43.97
N ASP A 310 -15.35 -35.39 -43.68
CA ASP A 310 -14.65 -36.33 -44.56
C ASP A 310 -15.22 -37.79 -44.38
#